data_630c9f6aaa1ce81eef4e8a8b37fb8956
#
_entry.id   630c9f6aaa1ce81eef4e8a8b37fb8956
#
_cell.length_a   1.000
_cell.length_b   1.000
_cell.length_c   1.000
_cell.angle_alpha   90.00
_cell.angle_beta   90.00
_cell.angle_gamma   90.00
#
_symmetry.space_group_name_H-M   'P 1'
#
loop_
_entity.id
_entity.type
_entity.pdbx_description
1 polymer ?
#
loop_
_entity_poly.entity_id
_entity_poly.type
_entity_poly.pdbx_seq_one_letter_code
_entity_poly.pdbx_strand_id
1 'polypeptide(L)'
;MKSPVYNVQAIPVEKIQANTYNPNHVAPPEMKLLYDSIKEDGYTMPIVCYYLPDVDKYEIVDGFHRYTVMLTHKDIYEREGGKLPVVVIEKDISNRMASTVRHNRARGTHDVDLM
;
A
#
# COMPACT_ATOMS: atom_id res chain seq x y z
N MET A 1 7.09 -16.03 15.91
CA MET A 1 6.96 -14.65 15.42
C MET A 1 5.51 -14.32 15.14
N LYS A 2 5.11 -13.10 15.46
CA LYS A 2 3.74 -12.69 15.21
C LYS A 2 3.65 -12.03 13.83
N SER A 3 2.64 -12.36 13.08
CA SER A 3 2.47 -11.77 11.74
C SER A 3 2.25 -10.26 11.84
N PRO A 4 2.84 -9.50 10.92
CA PRO A 4 2.72 -8.03 10.95
C PRO A 4 1.28 -7.52 10.95
N VAL A 5 0.36 -8.28 10.39
CA VAL A 5 -1.03 -7.86 10.28
C VAL A 5 -1.68 -7.68 11.67
N TYR A 6 -1.10 -8.25 12.71
CA TYR A 6 -1.64 -8.07 14.05
C TYR A 6 -1.12 -6.78 14.72
N ASN A 7 -0.30 -6.00 14.02
CA ASN A 7 0.19 -4.74 14.55
C ASN A 7 0.03 -3.65 13.49
N VAL A 8 -1.22 -3.26 13.24
CA VAL A 8 -1.52 -2.22 12.26
C VAL A 8 -1.36 -0.87 12.94
N GLN A 9 -0.63 0.02 12.30
CA GLN A 9 -0.36 1.35 12.83
C GLN A 9 -0.96 2.40 11.92
N ALA A 10 -1.46 3.49 12.49
CA ALA A 10 -1.97 4.62 11.71
C ALA A 10 -0.82 5.57 11.44
N ILE A 11 -0.39 5.65 10.19
CA ILE A 11 0.80 6.42 9.81
C ILE A 11 0.36 7.60 8.93
N PRO A 12 0.83 8.81 9.22
CA PRO A 12 0.51 9.96 8.37
C PRO A 12 0.95 9.70 6.93
N VAL A 13 0.09 10.01 5.97
CA VAL A 13 0.37 9.70 4.57
C VAL A 13 1.64 10.42 4.09
N GLU A 14 1.99 11.54 4.71
CA GLU A 14 3.19 12.29 4.34
C GLU A 14 4.47 11.52 4.66
N LYS A 15 4.39 10.51 5.53
CA LYS A 15 5.55 9.69 5.85
C LYS A 15 5.64 8.43 4.99
N ILE A 16 4.71 8.26 4.07
CA ILE A 16 4.66 7.06 3.23
C ILE A 16 5.11 7.44 1.82
N GLN A 17 5.94 6.61 1.22
CA GLN A 17 6.45 6.87 -0.12
C GLN A 17 6.45 5.60 -0.96
N ALA A 18 6.25 5.78 -2.26
CA ALA A 18 6.33 4.68 -3.19
C ALA A 18 7.79 4.30 -3.42
N ASN A 19 8.03 3.08 -3.84
CA ASN A 19 9.38 2.67 -4.20
C ASN A 19 9.49 2.48 -5.71
N THR A 20 10.72 2.38 -6.20
CA THR A 20 10.97 2.24 -7.63
C THR A 20 10.81 0.80 -8.10
N TYR A 21 10.60 -0.12 -7.19
CA TYR A 21 10.48 -1.53 -7.53
C TYR A 21 9.05 -1.94 -7.83
N ASN A 22 8.09 -1.09 -7.53
CA ASN A 22 6.68 -1.46 -7.69
C ASN A 22 6.24 -1.16 -9.11
N PRO A 23 6.03 -2.17 -9.95
CA PRO A 23 5.68 -1.95 -11.34
C PRO A 23 4.18 -1.81 -11.58
N ASN A 24 3.38 -1.90 -10.54
CA ASN A 24 1.94 -1.92 -10.74
C ASN A 24 1.36 -0.55 -11.00
N HIS A 25 0.60 -0.48 -12.07
CA HIS A 25 -0.16 0.72 -12.40
C HIS A 25 -1.57 0.28 -12.76
N VAL A 26 -2.55 0.84 -12.08
CA VAL A 26 -3.93 0.47 -12.30
C VAL A 26 -4.58 1.45 -13.26
N ALA A 27 -5.35 0.93 -14.21
CA ALA A 27 -6.07 1.75 -15.16
C ALA A 27 -7.14 2.57 -14.43
N PRO A 28 -7.50 3.75 -14.97
CA PRO A 28 -8.49 4.59 -14.31
C PRO A 28 -9.81 3.92 -13.92
N PRO A 29 -10.39 3.00 -14.71
CA PRO A 29 -11.61 2.37 -14.27
C PRO A 29 -11.44 1.56 -12.98
N GLU A 30 -10.32 0.86 -12.84
CA GLU A 30 -10.06 0.10 -11.62
C GLU A 30 -9.82 1.04 -10.43
N MET A 31 -9.22 2.20 -10.68
CA MET A 31 -9.02 3.17 -9.61
C MET A 31 -10.35 3.70 -9.10
N LYS A 32 -11.31 3.91 -9.99
CA LYS A 32 -12.62 4.37 -9.57
C LYS A 32 -13.32 3.32 -8.71
N LEU A 33 -13.23 2.07 -9.10
CA LEU A 33 -13.83 0.99 -8.32
C LEU A 33 -13.18 0.88 -6.95
N LEU A 34 -11.87 1.07 -6.89
CA LEU A 34 -11.15 1.03 -5.63
C LEU A 34 -11.56 2.20 -4.73
N TYR A 35 -11.69 3.40 -5.31
CA TYR A 35 -12.15 4.56 -4.56
C TYR A 35 -13.57 4.30 -4.01
N ASP A 36 -14.48 3.78 -4.84
CA ASP A 36 -15.84 3.51 -4.40
C ASP A 36 -15.86 2.51 -3.25
N SER A 37 -15.02 1.48 -3.33
CA SER A 37 -14.93 0.47 -2.28
C SER A 37 -14.42 1.07 -0.97
N ILE A 38 -13.38 1.90 -1.04
CA ILE A 38 -12.83 2.53 0.15
C ILE A 38 -13.82 3.53 0.73
N LYS A 39 -14.55 4.22 -0.11
CA LYS A 39 -15.54 5.17 0.35
C LYS A 39 -16.65 4.45 1.11
N GLU A 40 -17.11 3.30 0.59
CA GLU A 40 -18.21 2.58 1.21
C GLU A 40 -17.79 1.81 2.46
N ASP A 41 -16.69 1.08 2.38
CA ASP A 41 -16.32 0.14 3.42
C ASP A 41 -15.15 0.61 4.30
N GLY A 42 -14.49 1.68 3.92
CA GLY A 42 -13.26 2.11 4.58
C GLY A 42 -12.08 1.30 4.10
N TYR A 43 -10.92 1.56 4.67
CA TYR A 43 -9.74 0.78 4.37
C TYR A 43 -9.84 -0.56 5.10
N THR A 44 -9.96 -1.63 4.35
CA THR A 44 -10.09 -2.98 4.92
C THR A 44 -8.79 -3.77 4.86
N MET A 45 -7.78 -3.26 4.15
CA MET A 45 -6.47 -3.91 4.05
C MET A 45 -5.39 -2.89 4.34
N PRO A 46 -4.45 -3.21 5.21
CA PRO A 46 -3.37 -2.26 5.49
C PRO A 46 -2.38 -2.18 4.34
N ILE A 47 -1.66 -1.07 4.28
CA ILE A 47 -0.55 -0.89 3.35
C ILE A 47 0.65 -1.60 3.97
N VAL A 48 1.37 -2.38 3.18
CA VAL A 48 2.55 -3.10 3.67
C VAL A 48 3.78 -2.28 3.33
N CYS A 49 4.59 -1.98 4.32
CA CYS A 49 5.74 -1.08 4.16
C CYS A 49 6.97 -1.60 4.85
N TYR A 50 8.14 -1.09 4.41
CA TYR A 50 9.37 -1.17 5.18
C TYR A 50 9.57 0.19 5.84
N TYR A 51 10.07 0.19 7.06
CA TYR A 51 10.43 1.45 7.70
C TYR A 51 11.86 1.81 7.33
N LEU A 52 12.08 3.07 6.97
CA LEU A 52 13.41 3.58 6.59
C LEU A 52 13.86 4.52 7.71
N PRO A 53 14.67 4.04 8.65
CA PRO A 53 15.04 4.88 9.81
C PRO A 53 15.87 6.11 9.43
N ASP A 54 16.62 6.05 8.34
CA ASP A 54 17.46 7.17 7.94
C ASP A 54 16.66 8.42 7.61
N VAL A 55 15.47 8.26 7.09
CA VAL A 55 14.63 9.38 6.67
C VAL A 55 13.29 9.41 7.40
N ASP A 56 13.05 8.47 8.30
CA ASP A 56 11.79 8.37 9.04
C ASP A 56 10.60 8.32 8.09
N LYS A 57 10.70 7.43 7.11
CA LYS A 57 9.64 7.23 6.12
C LYS A 57 9.30 5.76 6.01
N TYR A 58 8.17 5.48 5.39
CA TYR A 58 7.70 4.12 5.17
C TYR A 58 7.61 3.88 3.68
N GLU A 59 8.34 2.89 3.20
CA GLU A 59 8.39 2.59 1.76
C GLU A 59 7.38 1.50 1.44
N ILE A 60 6.51 1.73 0.48
CA ILE A 60 5.43 0.80 0.14
C ILE A 60 5.95 -0.46 -0.51
N VAL A 61 5.56 -1.61 0.02
CA VAL A 61 5.78 -2.91 -0.60
C VAL A 61 4.52 -3.32 -1.35
N ASP A 62 3.36 -3.12 -0.74
CA ASP A 62 2.07 -3.49 -1.33
C ASP A 62 1.04 -2.46 -0.87
N GLY A 63 0.14 -2.09 -1.76
CA GLY A 63 -0.92 -1.15 -1.46
C GLY A 63 -0.72 0.22 -2.08
N PHE A 64 0.10 0.34 -3.12
CA PHE A 64 0.35 1.62 -3.77
C PHE A 64 -0.94 2.27 -4.24
N HIS A 65 -1.88 1.48 -4.76
CA HIS A 65 -3.11 2.04 -5.30
C HIS A 65 -4.04 2.53 -4.19
N ARG A 66 -4.06 1.84 -3.05
CA ARG A 66 -4.84 2.28 -1.89
C ARG A 66 -4.26 3.58 -1.33
N TYR A 67 -2.94 3.71 -1.36
CA TYR A 67 -2.25 4.93 -0.99
C TYR A 67 -2.62 6.06 -1.97
N THR A 68 -2.66 5.76 -3.27
CA THR A 68 -2.99 6.75 -4.30
C THR A 68 -4.41 7.30 -4.11
N VAL A 69 -5.35 6.47 -3.70
CA VAL A 69 -6.71 6.93 -3.45
C VAL A 69 -6.70 8.05 -2.40
N MET A 70 -5.94 7.89 -1.33
CA MET A 70 -5.87 8.92 -0.32
C MET A 70 -5.26 10.22 -0.85
N LEU A 71 -4.27 10.13 -1.73
CA LEU A 71 -3.62 11.32 -2.27
C LEU A 71 -4.51 12.06 -3.26
N THR A 72 -5.41 11.36 -3.92
CA THR A 72 -6.18 11.95 -5.00
C THR A 72 -7.64 12.25 -4.65
N HIS A 73 -8.08 11.86 -3.45
CA HIS A 73 -9.46 12.08 -3.03
C HIS A 73 -9.49 12.73 -1.66
N LYS A 74 -9.79 14.03 -1.65
CA LYS A 74 -9.78 14.81 -0.43
C LYS A 74 -10.78 14.32 0.61
N ASP A 75 -11.92 13.81 0.17
CA ASP A 75 -12.93 13.29 1.08
C ASP A 75 -12.39 12.10 1.88
N ILE A 76 -11.61 11.23 1.24
CA ILE A 76 -11.00 10.10 1.92
C ILE A 76 -9.92 10.60 2.88
N TYR A 77 -9.08 11.53 2.42
CA TYR A 77 -8.03 12.08 3.26
C TYR A 77 -8.63 12.66 4.55
N GLU A 78 -9.66 13.45 4.41
CA GLU A 78 -10.27 14.10 5.56
C GLU A 78 -10.94 13.11 6.50
N ARG A 79 -11.65 12.13 5.95
CA ARG A 79 -12.32 11.13 6.77
C ARG A 79 -11.31 10.31 7.58
N GLU A 80 -10.16 10.00 6.99
CA GLU A 80 -9.15 9.16 7.64
C GLU A 80 -8.18 9.96 8.50
N GLY A 81 -8.33 11.27 8.56
CA GLY A 81 -7.43 12.12 9.33
C GLY A 81 -6.03 12.18 8.75
N GLY A 82 -5.90 11.95 7.45
CA GLY A 82 -4.61 12.00 6.76
C GLY A 82 -3.71 10.82 7.07
N LYS A 83 -4.24 9.75 7.64
CA LYS A 83 -3.43 8.59 8.03
C LYS A 83 -3.90 7.34 7.33
N LEU A 84 -2.96 6.43 7.09
CA LEU A 84 -3.27 5.14 6.49
C LEU A 84 -2.93 4.02 7.45
N PRO A 85 -3.68 2.92 7.41
CA PRO A 85 -3.31 1.74 8.19
C PRO A 85 -2.11 1.07 7.54
N VAL A 86 -1.04 0.86 8.30
CA VAL A 86 0.21 0.34 7.78
C VAL A 86 0.68 -0.82 8.65
N VAL A 87 1.18 -1.87 8.00
CA VAL A 87 1.95 -2.90 8.69
C VAL A 87 3.39 -2.82 8.20
N VAL A 88 4.32 -3.06 9.10
CA VAL A 88 5.74 -2.91 8.80
C VAL A 88 6.38 -4.28 8.77
N ILE A 89 7.13 -4.56 7.69
CA ILE A 89 7.95 -5.77 7.61
C ILE A 89 9.41 -5.34 7.56
N GLU A 90 10.29 -6.22 8.03
CA GLU A 90 11.70 -5.87 8.12
C GLU A 90 12.54 -6.82 7.29
N LYS A 91 13.27 -6.30 6.32
CA LYS A 91 14.14 -7.08 5.46
C LYS A 91 15.21 -6.16 4.90
N ASP A 92 16.32 -6.74 4.45
CA ASP A 92 17.33 -5.93 3.78
C ASP A 92 16.85 -5.55 2.38
N ILE A 93 17.63 -4.76 1.66
CA ILE A 93 17.18 -4.20 0.41
C ILE A 93 16.92 -5.26 -0.67
N SER A 94 17.73 -6.31 -0.71
CA SER A 94 17.51 -7.38 -1.69
C SER A 94 16.19 -8.10 -1.40
N ASN A 95 15.95 -8.38 -0.13
CA ASN A 95 14.73 -9.04 0.27
C ASN A 95 13.52 -8.14 0.10
N ARG A 96 13.69 -6.83 0.26
CA ARG A 96 12.59 -5.89 0.03
C ARG A 96 12.12 -5.96 -1.43
N MET A 97 13.09 -5.98 -2.37
CA MET A 97 12.76 -6.05 -3.78
C MET A 97 12.02 -7.34 -4.10
N ALA A 98 12.54 -8.46 -3.62
CA ALA A 98 11.91 -9.76 -3.85
C ALA A 98 10.52 -9.83 -3.23
N SER A 99 10.35 -9.26 -2.05
CA SER A 99 9.06 -9.24 -1.37
C SER A 99 8.04 -8.43 -2.14
N THR A 100 8.44 -7.28 -2.69
CA THR A 100 7.55 -6.44 -3.49
C THR A 100 7.08 -7.21 -4.73
N VAL A 101 8.00 -7.88 -5.40
CA VAL A 101 7.66 -8.64 -6.60
C VAL A 101 6.70 -9.79 -6.25
N ARG A 102 6.96 -10.49 -5.15
CA ARG A 102 6.06 -11.58 -4.75
C ARG A 102 4.66 -11.10 -4.44
N HIS A 103 4.54 -9.99 -3.73
CA HIS A 103 3.24 -9.45 -3.37
C HIS A 103 2.46 -9.03 -4.62
N ASN A 104 3.13 -8.35 -5.53
CA ASN A 104 2.48 -7.92 -6.75
C ASN A 104 2.08 -9.09 -7.65
N ARG A 105 2.92 -10.11 -7.73
CA ARG A 105 2.62 -11.26 -8.53
C ARG A 105 1.43 -12.05 -7.96
N ALA A 106 1.40 -12.23 -6.67
CA ALA A 106 0.30 -12.96 -6.07
C ALA A 106 -1.02 -12.23 -6.28
N ARG A 107 -0.97 -10.89 -6.24
CA ARG A 107 -2.18 -10.11 -6.39
C ARG A 107 -2.65 -10.05 -7.83
N GLY A 108 -1.73 -10.10 -8.77
CA GLY A 108 -2.06 -9.92 -10.17
C GLY A 108 -2.24 -11.18 -10.97
N THR A 109 -2.11 -12.33 -10.36
CA THR A 109 -2.14 -13.55 -11.15
C THR A 109 -3.39 -13.70 -11.91
N HIS A 110 -4.50 -13.27 -11.34
CA HIS A 110 -5.73 -13.42 -12.04
C HIS A 110 -5.78 -12.48 -13.22
N ASP A 111 -4.96 -11.47 -13.22
CA ASP A 111 -4.99 -10.60 -14.32
C ASP A 111 -4.13 -11.06 -15.36
N VAL A 112 -3.14 -11.64 -14.95
CA VAL A 112 -2.23 -11.90 -15.87
C VAL A 112 -2.50 -12.99 -16.64
N ASP A 113 -2.98 -13.85 -16.13
CA ASP A 113 -3.18 -14.93 -16.75
C ASP A 113 -3.83 -14.81 -17.73
N LEU A 114 -4.10 -13.91 -17.79
CA LEU A 114 -4.64 -13.70 -18.73
C LEU A 114 -3.77 -13.72 -19.63
N MET A 115 -2.94 -13.68 -19.44
CA MET A 115 -2.15 -13.70 -20.33
C MET A 115 -1.85 -14.54 -20.82
#